data_4f8f1c14dd7c334b0fdcc3f0de0a2a73
#
_entry.id   4f8f1c14dd7c334b0fdcc3f0de0a2a73
#
_cell.length_a   1.000
_cell.length_b   1.000
_cell.length_c   1.000
_cell.angle_alpha   90.00
_cell.angle_beta   90.00
_cell.angle_gamma   90.00
#
_symmetry.space_group_name_H-M   'P 1'
#
loop_
_entity.id
_entity.type
_entity.pdbx_description
1 polymer ?
#
loop_
_entity_poly.entity_id
_entity_poly.type
_entity_poly.pdbx_seq_one_letter_code
_entity_poly.pdbx_strand_id
1 'polypeptide(L)'
;LVSAGFTLLNALYGFFVLPESLKKENRRNFEWKKANPVGSLVQLKKYPSLAGLIGSLVLVYIAAHALQSTWTFINIDRFQWSKKTLGLSLGVVGVMTMIVQGGLIRFINPKLGNERSVYVGLAIYSAGMLAFAFANQSWMMFVFMIPYCLGGIAGPALQGILSGHVPPTEQGELQGALTSMISLTSIVGPLVMTSLFSYFTSPTAPVHFSGAPFLLGSVLLLISAILAYYVLRQEKTEPNVEPNIEPGFGGIKGFVREAPE
;
A
#
# COMPACT_ATOMS: atom_id res chain seq x y z
N LEU A 1 2.79 -19.97 -18.50
CA LEU A 1 3.33 -19.53 -19.79
C LEU A 1 2.74 -18.20 -20.27
N VAL A 2 1.42 -18.04 -20.31
CA VAL A 2 0.76 -16.78 -20.73
C VAL A 2 1.18 -15.61 -19.86
N SER A 3 1.17 -15.77 -18.53
CA SER A 3 1.63 -14.77 -17.56
C SER A 3 3.11 -14.40 -17.78
N ALA A 4 3.97 -15.39 -18.00
CA ALA A 4 5.38 -15.14 -18.29
C ALA A 4 5.57 -14.34 -19.59
N GLY A 5 4.77 -14.63 -20.62
CA GLY A 5 4.76 -13.87 -21.87
C GLY A 5 4.41 -12.39 -21.66
N PHE A 6 3.35 -12.11 -20.90
CA PHE A 6 2.96 -10.73 -20.56
C PHE A 6 4.02 -10.01 -19.72
N THR A 7 4.65 -10.71 -18.77
CA THR A 7 5.73 -10.13 -17.96
C THR A 7 6.94 -9.76 -18.83
N LEU A 8 7.31 -10.62 -19.78
CA LEU A 8 8.39 -10.35 -20.71
C LEU A 8 8.06 -9.16 -21.63
N LEU A 9 6.85 -9.11 -22.20
CA LEU A 9 6.40 -7.98 -23.01
C LEU A 9 6.44 -6.67 -22.22
N ASN A 10 5.99 -6.68 -20.97
CA ASN A 10 6.04 -5.50 -20.11
C ASN A 10 7.49 -5.06 -19.82
N ALA A 11 8.39 -6.00 -19.57
CA ALA A 11 9.81 -5.70 -19.37
C ALA A 11 10.45 -5.10 -20.63
N LEU A 12 10.18 -5.65 -21.80
CA LEU A 12 10.66 -5.12 -23.10
C LEU A 12 10.08 -3.71 -23.35
N TYR A 13 8.78 -3.51 -23.12
CA TYR A 13 8.17 -2.21 -23.24
C TYR A 13 8.82 -1.18 -22.30
N GLY A 14 9.04 -1.55 -21.03
CA GLY A 14 9.72 -0.69 -20.07
C GLY A 14 11.13 -0.31 -20.47
N PHE A 15 11.88 -1.27 -21.05
CA PHE A 15 13.26 -1.04 -21.46
C PHE A 15 13.39 -0.21 -22.75
N PHE A 16 12.54 -0.45 -23.75
CA PHE A 16 12.69 0.17 -25.07
C PHE A 16 11.83 1.43 -25.28
N VAL A 17 10.70 1.55 -24.58
CA VAL A 17 9.70 2.58 -24.87
C VAL A 17 9.63 3.64 -23.78
N LEU A 18 9.83 3.27 -22.50
CA LEU A 18 9.74 4.24 -21.42
C LEU A 18 11.00 5.12 -21.35
N PRO A 19 10.84 6.45 -21.51
CA PRO A 19 11.96 7.37 -21.30
C PRO A 19 12.33 7.42 -19.82
N GLU A 20 13.63 7.59 -19.55
CA GLU A 20 14.14 7.80 -18.19
C GLU A 20 13.56 9.10 -17.61
N SER A 21 12.77 9.00 -16.56
CA SER A 21 12.09 10.14 -15.93
C SER A 21 13.02 10.98 -15.05
N LEU A 22 14.14 10.40 -14.58
CA LEU A 22 15.10 11.12 -13.75
C LEU A 22 16.10 11.90 -14.60
N LYS A 23 16.06 13.24 -14.53
CA LYS A 23 17.00 14.11 -15.23
C LYS A 23 18.44 13.77 -14.83
N LYS A 24 19.38 13.85 -15.78
CA LYS A 24 20.80 13.52 -15.57
C LYS A 24 21.44 14.28 -14.41
N GLU A 25 21.03 15.52 -14.19
CA GLU A 25 21.48 16.40 -13.12
C GLU A 25 21.11 15.89 -11.71
N ASN A 26 20.02 15.14 -11.58
CA ASN A 26 19.52 14.60 -10.33
C ASN A 26 19.98 13.17 -10.07
N ARG A 27 20.77 12.58 -10.96
CA ARG A 27 21.27 11.21 -10.81
C ARG A 27 22.44 11.18 -9.83
N ARG A 28 22.32 10.34 -8.80
CA ARG A 28 23.41 10.07 -7.85
C ARG A 28 24.25 8.89 -8.31
N ASN A 29 25.53 8.89 -7.93
CA ASN A 29 26.38 7.73 -8.10
C ASN A 29 25.86 6.56 -7.23
N PHE A 30 25.94 5.34 -7.75
CA PHE A 30 25.54 4.14 -7.04
C PHE A 30 26.47 3.86 -5.85
N GLU A 31 25.93 3.78 -4.65
CA GLU A 31 26.67 3.48 -3.42
C GLU A 31 26.13 2.18 -2.78
N TRP A 32 26.93 1.13 -2.76
CA TRP A 32 26.57 -0.17 -2.18
C TRP A 32 26.11 -0.07 -0.71
N LYS A 33 26.67 0.84 0.07
CA LYS A 33 26.31 1.05 1.47
C LYS A 33 24.86 1.55 1.65
N LYS A 34 24.37 2.29 0.69
CA LYS A 34 22.98 2.83 0.69
C LYS A 34 22.00 1.87 0.02
N ALA A 35 22.48 0.92 -0.79
CA ALA A 35 21.67 -0.05 -1.52
C ALA A 35 21.26 -1.27 -0.68
N ASN A 36 21.50 -1.28 0.65
CA ASN A 36 21.11 -2.41 1.49
C ASN A 36 19.75 -2.13 2.16
N PRO A 37 18.89 -3.16 2.33
CA PRO A 37 17.56 -3.00 2.92
C PRO A 37 17.55 -2.40 4.33
N VAL A 38 18.55 -2.75 5.15
CA VAL A 38 18.69 -2.23 6.51
C VAL A 38 19.09 -0.75 6.49
N GLY A 39 19.98 -0.37 5.57
CA GLY A 39 20.36 1.03 5.37
C GLY A 39 19.18 1.90 4.95
N SER A 40 18.33 1.39 4.06
CA SER A 40 17.11 2.08 3.64
C SER A 40 16.13 2.29 4.79
N LEU A 41 15.98 1.32 5.69
CA LEU A 41 15.15 1.46 6.90
C LEU A 41 15.70 2.50 7.88
N VAL A 42 17.04 2.58 8.03
CA VAL A 42 17.67 3.59 8.89
C VAL A 42 17.47 5.01 8.34
N GLN A 43 17.42 5.16 7.01
CA GLN A 43 17.17 6.45 6.37
C GLN A 43 15.78 7.02 6.68
N LEU A 44 14.77 6.16 6.93
CA LEU A 44 13.43 6.61 7.34
C LEU A 44 13.42 7.38 8.67
N LYS A 45 14.46 7.20 9.52
CA LYS A 45 14.63 7.99 10.74
C LYS A 45 14.84 9.49 10.47
N LYS A 46 15.22 9.86 9.25
CA LYS A 46 15.32 11.27 8.83
C LYS A 46 13.95 11.95 8.73
N TYR A 47 12.90 11.15 8.56
CA TYR A 47 11.54 11.62 8.35
C TYR A 47 10.61 11.08 9.45
N PRO A 48 10.74 11.55 10.71
CA PRO A 48 9.95 11.07 11.82
C PRO A 48 8.45 11.30 11.62
N SER A 49 8.06 12.37 10.91
CA SER A 49 6.68 12.66 10.51
C SER A 49 6.06 11.55 9.65
N LEU A 50 6.86 10.85 8.83
CA LEU A 50 6.37 9.77 7.98
C LEU A 50 6.22 8.43 8.69
N ALA A 51 6.78 8.28 9.89
CA ALA A 51 6.77 7.00 10.62
C ALA A 51 5.35 6.45 10.84
N GLY A 52 4.40 7.34 11.15
CA GLY A 52 3.00 6.96 11.33
C GLY A 52 2.33 6.51 10.02
N LEU A 53 2.58 7.18 8.90
CA LEU A 53 2.06 6.78 7.59
C LEU A 53 2.69 5.47 7.11
N ILE A 54 3.97 5.27 7.37
CA ILE A 54 4.67 4.01 7.07
C ILE A 54 4.10 2.88 7.93
N GLY A 55 3.88 3.13 9.23
CA GLY A 55 3.20 2.19 10.12
C GLY A 55 1.80 1.82 9.64
N SER A 56 1.03 2.81 9.19
CA SER A 56 -0.27 2.59 8.54
C SER A 56 -0.16 1.69 7.32
N LEU A 57 0.81 1.93 6.44
CA LEU A 57 1.04 1.13 5.24
C LEU A 57 1.43 -0.33 5.59
N VAL A 58 2.28 -0.54 6.59
CA VAL A 58 2.65 -1.88 7.10
C VAL A 58 1.41 -2.64 7.59
N LEU A 59 0.52 -1.98 8.35
CA LEU A 59 -0.72 -2.59 8.81
C LEU A 59 -1.63 -2.99 7.64
N VAL A 60 -1.72 -2.15 6.60
CA VAL A 60 -2.48 -2.47 5.37
C VAL A 60 -1.92 -3.73 4.69
N TYR A 61 -0.59 -3.84 4.57
CA TYR A 61 0.02 -5.02 3.93
C TYR A 61 -0.15 -6.28 4.77
N ILE A 62 -0.02 -6.20 6.10
CA ILE A 62 -0.30 -7.35 6.98
C ILE A 62 -1.77 -7.77 6.83
N ALA A 63 -2.71 -6.83 6.83
CA ALA A 63 -4.13 -7.11 6.64
C ALA A 63 -4.44 -7.76 5.29
N ALA A 64 -3.77 -7.33 4.21
CA ALA A 64 -3.94 -7.89 2.87
C ALA A 64 -3.58 -9.39 2.81
N HIS A 65 -2.64 -9.85 3.65
CA HIS A 65 -2.29 -11.27 3.74
C HIS A 65 -3.43 -12.14 4.27
N ALA A 66 -4.45 -11.58 4.96
CA ALA A 66 -5.64 -12.33 5.34
C ALA A 66 -6.32 -12.94 4.11
N LEU A 67 -6.53 -12.16 3.05
CA LEU A 67 -7.11 -12.68 1.81
C LEU A 67 -6.10 -13.55 1.03
N GLN A 68 -4.87 -13.05 0.85
CA GLN A 68 -3.89 -13.74 0.01
C GLN A 68 -3.55 -15.14 0.52
N SER A 69 -3.47 -15.32 1.85
CA SER A 69 -3.01 -16.56 2.47
C SER A 69 -4.15 -17.52 2.83
N THR A 70 -5.35 -17.02 3.15
CA THR A 70 -6.41 -17.83 3.74
C THR A 70 -7.68 -17.93 2.89
N TRP A 71 -7.77 -17.17 1.78
CA TRP A 71 -8.97 -17.16 0.93
C TRP A 71 -9.46 -18.56 0.53
N THR A 72 -8.54 -19.37 0.02
CA THR A 72 -8.86 -20.74 -0.43
C THR A 72 -9.34 -21.60 0.72
N PHE A 73 -8.63 -21.56 1.85
CA PHE A 73 -8.94 -22.39 3.02
C PHE A 73 -10.30 -22.03 3.62
N ILE A 74 -10.58 -20.75 3.81
CA ILE A 74 -11.84 -20.27 4.39
C ILE A 74 -13.03 -20.65 3.50
N ASN A 75 -12.91 -20.48 2.18
CA ASN A 75 -14.03 -20.78 1.28
C ASN A 75 -14.25 -22.28 1.08
N ILE A 76 -13.22 -23.12 1.21
CA ILE A 76 -13.39 -24.57 1.26
C ILE A 76 -14.03 -24.97 2.59
N ASP A 77 -13.53 -24.51 3.72
CA ASP A 77 -14.03 -24.83 5.04
C ASP A 77 -15.52 -24.47 5.21
N ARG A 78 -15.87 -23.23 4.81
CA ARG A 78 -17.18 -22.64 5.08
C ARG A 78 -18.23 -23.01 4.04
N PHE A 79 -17.85 -23.05 2.76
CA PHE A 79 -18.80 -23.17 1.63
C PHE A 79 -18.53 -24.36 0.72
N GLN A 80 -17.52 -25.19 1.01
CA GLN A 80 -17.13 -26.35 0.20
C GLN A 80 -16.91 -25.99 -1.29
N TRP A 81 -16.28 -24.81 -1.54
CA TRP A 81 -16.06 -24.34 -2.91
C TRP A 81 -15.21 -25.27 -3.73
N SER A 82 -15.65 -25.54 -4.96
CA SER A 82 -14.87 -26.25 -5.94
C SER A 82 -13.66 -25.44 -6.43
N LYS A 83 -12.65 -26.12 -6.99
CA LYS A 83 -11.50 -25.46 -7.62
C LYS A 83 -11.93 -24.44 -8.70
N LYS A 84 -13.03 -24.74 -9.44
CA LYS A 84 -13.59 -23.85 -10.45
C LYS A 84 -14.14 -22.57 -9.82
N THR A 85 -14.89 -22.67 -8.74
CA THR A 85 -15.46 -21.51 -8.02
C THR A 85 -14.36 -20.64 -7.41
N LEU A 86 -13.33 -21.26 -6.83
CA LEU A 86 -12.16 -20.56 -6.31
C LEU A 86 -11.44 -19.78 -7.43
N GLY A 87 -11.18 -20.43 -8.57
CA GLY A 87 -10.56 -19.78 -9.71
C GLY A 87 -11.39 -18.62 -10.25
N LEU A 88 -12.73 -18.78 -10.34
CA LEU A 88 -13.64 -17.72 -10.74
C LEU A 88 -13.60 -16.54 -9.76
N SER A 89 -13.60 -16.78 -8.47
CA SER A 89 -13.57 -15.73 -7.44
C SER A 89 -12.29 -14.90 -7.53
N LEU A 90 -11.12 -15.53 -7.74
CA LEU A 90 -9.85 -14.83 -7.94
C LEU A 90 -9.86 -14.03 -9.25
N GLY A 91 -10.48 -14.56 -10.31
CA GLY A 91 -10.69 -13.83 -11.56
C GLY A 91 -11.54 -12.56 -11.35
N VAL A 92 -12.64 -12.68 -10.61
CA VAL A 92 -13.53 -11.54 -10.27
C VAL A 92 -12.76 -10.48 -9.46
N VAL A 93 -11.99 -10.87 -8.44
CA VAL A 93 -11.13 -9.93 -7.68
C VAL A 93 -10.14 -9.24 -8.61
N GLY A 94 -9.49 -9.98 -9.52
CA GLY A 94 -8.55 -9.42 -10.47
C GLY A 94 -9.18 -8.36 -11.39
N VAL A 95 -10.36 -8.65 -11.96
CA VAL A 95 -11.11 -7.72 -12.81
C VAL A 95 -11.56 -6.49 -12.01
N MET A 96 -12.12 -6.68 -10.82
CA MET A 96 -12.54 -5.58 -9.96
C MET A 96 -11.36 -4.67 -9.55
N THR A 97 -10.23 -5.27 -9.18
CA THR A 97 -9.01 -4.53 -8.86
C THR A 97 -8.50 -3.74 -10.06
N MET A 98 -8.53 -4.31 -11.26
CA MET A 98 -8.19 -3.62 -12.50
C MET A 98 -9.11 -2.42 -12.75
N ILE A 99 -10.42 -2.57 -12.58
CA ILE A 99 -11.40 -1.48 -12.73
C ILE A 99 -11.14 -0.38 -11.70
N VAL A 100 -10.94 -0.74 -10.44
CA VAL A 100 -10.74 0.22 -9.35
C VAL A 100 -9.39 0.94 -9.50
N GLN A 101 -8.30 0.23 -9.63
CA GLN A 101 -6.96 0.81 -9.66
C GLN A 101 -6.59 1.38 -11.04
N GLY A 102 -7.03 0.75 -12.13
CA GLY A 102 -6.77 1.21 -13.49
C GLY A 102 -7.67 2.36 -13.95
N GLY A 103 -8.91 2.41 -13.43
CA GLY A 103 -9.93 3.37 -13.87
C GLY A 103 -10.40 4.30 -12.75
N LEU A 104 -11.07 3.74 -11.75
CA LEU A 104 -11.84 4.51 -10.78
C LEU A 104 -10.98 5.46 -9.92
N ILE A 105 -9.75 5.06 -9.60
CA ILE A 105 -8.81 5.89 -8.83
C ILE A 105 -8.52 7.23 -9.49
N ARG A 106 -8.50 7.29 -10.83
CA ARG A 106 -8.27 8.53 -11.60
C ARG A 106 -9.40 9.54 -11.44
N PHE A 107 -10.61 9.07 -11.13
CA PHE A 107 -11.79 9.93 -10.94
C PHE A 107 -12.02 10.26 -9.47
N ILE A 108 -11.68 9.35 -8.56
CA ILE A 108 -11.90 9.51 -7.12
C ILE A 108 -10.83 10.39 -6.48
N ASN A 109 -9.55 10.11 -6.74
CA ASN A 109 -8.45 10.85 -6.11
C ASN A 109 -8.47 12.36 -6.37
N PRO A 110 -8.74 12.86 -7.59
CA PRO A 110 -8.82 14.30 -7.82
C PRO A 110 -9.98 14.98 -7.09
N LYS A 111 -11.09 14.24 -6.86
CA LYS A 111 -12.29 14.78 -6.20
C LYS A 111 -12.19 14.76 -4.66
N LEU A 112 -11.65 13.68 -4.10
CA LEU A 112 -11.54 13.50 -2.65
C LEU A 112 -10.25 14.12 -2.10
N GLY A 113 -9.20 14.19 -2.91
CA GLY A 113 -7.83 14.44 -2.47
C GLY A 113 -7.18 13.18 -1.89
N ASN A 114 -5.85 13.13 -1.89
CA ASN A 114 -5.11 11.94 -1.46
C ASN A 114 -5.41 11.56 0.00
N GLU A 115 -5.44 12.52 0.91
CA GLU A 115 -5.67 12.27 2.33
C GLU A 115 -7.03 11.62 2.62
N ARG A 116 -8.13 12.21 2.05
CA ARG A 116 -9.47 11.65 2.23
C ARG A 116 -9.59 10.28 1.58
N SER A 117 -8.92 10.07 0.45
CA SER A 117 -8.87 8.77 -0.22
C SER A 117 -8.21 7.69 0.65
N VAL A 118 -7.23 8.06 1.48
CA VAL A 118 -6.60 7.13 2.43
C VAL A 118 -7.61 6.68 3.49
N TYR A 119 -8.13 7.58 4.33
CA TYR A 119 -8.95 7.11 5.45
C TYR A 119 -10.33 6.61 5.04
N VAL A 120 -10.96 7.17 4.00
CA VAL A 120 -12.21 6.64 3.43
C VAL A 120 -11.97 5.28 2.79
N GLY A 121 -10.88 5.13 2.01
CA GLY A 121 -10.49 3.87 1.39
C GLY A 121 -10.22 2.79 2.45
N LEU A 122 -9.45 3.11 3.51
CA LEU A 122 -9.16 2.18 4.59
C LEU A 122 -10.42 1.78 5.38
N ALA A 123 -11.35 2.72 5.62
CA ALA A 123 -12.61 2.42 6.28
C ALA A 123 -13.48 1.46 5.44
N ILE A 124 -13.59 1.71 4.13
CA ILE A 124 -14.31 0.82 3.20
C ILE A 124 -13.63 -0.55 3.12
N TYR A 125 -12.29 -0.57 3.11
CA TYR A 125 -11.51 -1.81 3.08
C TYR A 125 -11.74 -2.63 4.36
N SER A 126 -11.70 -1.97 5.54
CA SER A 126 -12.01 -2.59 6.82
C SER A 126 -13.43 -3.16 6.85
N ALA A 127 -14.42 -2.41 6.36
CA ALA A 127 -15.80 -2.87 6.27
C ALA A 127 -15.93 -4.11 5.33
N GLY A 128 -15.22 -4.13 4.21
CA GLY A 128 -15.16 -5.28 3.30
C GLY A 128 -14.57 -6.53 3.98
N MET A 129 -13.47 -6.37 4.70
CA MET A 129 -12.85 -7.46 5.48
C MET A 129 -13.77 -7.96 6.60
N LEU A 130 -14.44 -7.03 7.30
CA LEU A 130 -15.40 -7.38 8.34
C LEU A 130 -16.57 -8.18 7.76
N ALA A 131 -17.08 -7.76 6.61
CA ALA A 131 -18.15 -8.46 5.91
C ALA A 131 -17.73 -9.90 5.50
N PHE A 132 -16.51 -10.08 5.00
CA PHE A 132 -15.96 -11.42 4.75
C PHE A 132 -15.87 -12.28 6.01
N ALA A 133 -15.48 -11.68 7.14
CA ALA A 133 -15.38 -12.42 8.41
C ALA A 133 -16.70 -13.07 8.80
N PHE A 134 -17.82 -12.39 8.59
CA PHE A 134 -19.16 -12.83 8.99
C PHE A 134 -20.03 -13.34 7.85
N ALA A 135 -19.50 -13.47 6.63
CA ALA A 135 -20.24 -14.07 5.51
C ALA A 135 -20.67 -15.51 5.84
N ASN A 136 -21.96 -15.78 5.75
CA ASN A 136 -22.55 -17.11 6.02
C ASN A 136 -23.11 -17.79 4.78
N GLN A 137 -23.09 -17.14 3.64
CA GLN A 137 -23.52 -17.67 2.36
C GLN A 137 -22.49 -17.39 1.26
N SER A 138 -22.35 -18.33 0.33
CA SER A 138 -21.35 -18.30 -0.74
C SER A 138 -21.43 -17.04 -1.62
N TRP A 139 -22.64 -16.57 -1.96
CA TRP A 139 -22.83 -15.37 -2.78
C TRP A 139 -22.37 -14.08 -2.08
N MET A 140 -22.44 -14.02 -0.74
CA MET A 140 -21.98 -12.86 0.04
C MET A 140 -20.51 -12.59 -0.19
N MET A 141 -19.68 -13.65 -0.39
CA MET A 141 -18.25 -13.46 -0.68
C MET A 141 -18.04 -12.66 -1.96
N PHE A 142 -18.85 -12.87 -2.99
CA PHE A 142 -18.75 -12.09 -4.24
C PHE A 142 -19.22 -10.63 -4.07
N VAL A 143 -20.30 -10.42 -3.32
CA VAL A 143 -20.80 -9.04 -3.06
C VAL A 143 -19.81 -8.24 -2.23
N PHE A 144 -19.24 -8.85 -1.20
CA PHE A 144 -18.30 -8.18 -0.30
C PHE A 144 -16.93 -7.92 -0.92
N MET A 145 -16.63 -8.52 -2.10
CA MET A 145 -15.48 -8.11 -2.93
C MET A 145 -15.59 -6.64 -3.39
N ILE A 146 -16.80 -6.09 -3.51
CA ILE A 146 -17.00 -4.70 -3.95
C ILE A 146 -16.35 -3.73 -2.97
N PRO A 147 -16.77 -3.65 -1.68
CA PRO A 147 -16.12 -2.76 -0.73
C PRO A 147 -14.64 -3.11 -0.50
N TYR A 148 -14.28 -4.40 -0.52
CA TYR A 148 -12.88 -4.83 -0.42
C TYR A 148 -12.02 -4.22 -1.54
N CYS A 149 -12.41 -4.35 -2.80
CA CYS A 149 -11.65 -3.83 -3.94
C CYS A 149 -11.67 -2.30 -3.99
N LEU A 150 -12.81 -1.66 -3.66
CA LEU A 150 -12.91 -0.20 -3.57
C LEU A 150 -11.94 0.37 -2.51
N GLY A 151 -11.79 -0.30 -1.38
CA GLY A 151 -10.84 0.07 -0.34
C GLY A 151 -9.38 0.03 -0.80
N GLY A 152 -9.06 -0.75 -1.84
CA GLY A 152 -7.74 -0.84 -2.46
C GLY A 152 -7.19 0.49 -3.01
N ILE A 153 -8.00 1.55 -3.06
CA ILE A 153 -7.57 2.93 -3.40
C ILE A 153 -6.60 3.48 -2.33
N ALA A 154 -6.72 3.07 -1.09
CA ALA A 154 -5.94 3.59 0.03
C ALA A 154 -4.42 3.36 -0.11
N GLY A 155 -4.00 2.19 -0.63
CA GLY A 155 -2.58 1.85 -0.80
C GLY A 155 -1.83 2.83 -1.70
N PRO A 156 -2.24 3.00 -2.97
CA PRO A 156 -1.65 3.99 -3.87
C PRO A 156 -1.73 5.43 -3.35
N ALA A 157 -2.82 5.80 -2.66
CA ALA A 157 -2.95 7.13 -2.06
C ALA A 157 -1.93 7.37 -0.94
N LEU A 158 -1.72 6.39 -0.04
CA LEU A 158 -0.68 6.43 1.00
C LEU A 158 0.72 6.53 0.38
N GLN A 159 1.03 5.72 -0.63
CA GLN A 159 2.32 5.78 -1.32
C GLN A 159 2.52 7.13 -2.01
N GLY A 160 1.47 7.70 -2.61
CA GLY A 160 1.49 9.03 -3.22
C GLY A 160 1.82 10.14 -2.20
N ILE A 161 1.22 10.08 -1.02
CA ILE A 161 1.51 11.02 0.08
C ILE A 161 2.96 10.86 0.53
N LEU A 162 3.40 9.64 0.85
CA LEU A 162 4.78 9.35 1.26
C LEU A 162 5.81 9.85 0.24
N SER A 163 5.56 9.62 -1.05
CA SER A 163 6.43 10.08 -2.13
C SER A 163 6.46 11.62 -2.24
N GLY A 164 5.35 12.29 -1.95
CA GLY A 164 5.27 13.76 -1.97
C GLY A 164 6.12 14.45 -0.89
N HIS A 165 6.42 13.76 0.21
CA HIS A 165 7.20 14.31 1.33
C HIS A 165 8.73 14.11 1.19
N VAL A 166 9.17 13.40 0.15
CA VAL A 166 10.58 13.07 -0.04
C VAL A 166 11.10 13.70 -1.33
N PRO A 167 12.27 14.35 -1.31
CA PRO A 167 12.86 14.95 -2.50
C PRO A 167 13.04 13.94 -3.63
N PRO A 168 13.00 14.37 -4.91
CA PRO A 168 13.18 13.48 -6.05
C PRO A 168 14.49 12.67 -6.01
N THR A 169 15.53 13.24 -5.40
CA THR A 169 16.84 12.58 -5.24
C THR A 169 16.86 11.44 -4.22
N GLU A 170 15.87 11.35 -3.32
CA GLU A 170 15.77 10.35 -2.25
C GLU A 170 14.60 9.36 -2.48
N GLN A 171 13.84 9.50 -3.58
CA GLN A 171 12.72 8.61 -3.92
C GLN A 171 13.13 7.13 -3.99
N GLY A 172 14.32 6.83 -4.53
CA GLY A 172 14.83 5.46 -4.58
C GLY A 172 15.08 4.87 -3.20
N GLU A 173 15.57 5.67 -2.25
CA GLU A 173 15.80 5.25 -0.86
C GLU A 173 14.46 4.97 -0.15
N LEU A 174 13.46 5.84 -0.34
CA LEU A 174 12.10 5.62 0.17
C LEU A 174 11.49 4.33 -0.39
N GLN A 175 11.53 4.15 -1.71
CA GLN A 175 10.97 2.94 -2.34
C GLN A 175 11.69 1.68 -1.90
N GLY A 176 13.01 1.72 -1.74
CA GLY A 176 13.81 0.62 -1.18
C GLY A 176 13.39 0.27 0.25
N ALA A 177 13.18 1.27 1.10
CA ALA A 177 12.71 1.08 2.47
C ALA A 177 11.29 0.50 2.54
N LEU A 178 10.35 1.05 1.75
CA LEU A 178 8.99 0.55 1.67
C LEU A 178 8.95 -0.90 1.17
N THR A 179 9.71 -1.23 0.12
CA THR A 179 9.84 -2.59 -0.41
C THR A 179 10.38 -3.56 0.64
N SER A 180 11.38 -3.13 1.42
CA SER A 180 11.94 -3.96 2.51
C SER A 180 10.91 -4.25 3.60
N MET A 181 10.11 -3.24 3.99
CA MET A 181 9.02 -3.42 4.95
C MET A 181 7.93 -4.34 4.41
N ILE A 182 7.51 -4.15 3.15
CA ILE A 182 6.52 -5.01 2.48
C ILE A 182 7.02 -6.45 2.44
N SER A 183 8.30 -6.67 2.12
CA SER A 183 8.91 -8.00 2.13
C SER A 183 8.85 -8.65 3.51
N LEU A 184 9.09 -7.89 4.58
CA LEU A 184 8.96 -8.38 5.95
C LEU A 184 7.50 -8.78 6.27
N THR A 185 6.53 -7.98 5.85
CA THR A 185 5.11 -8.34 6.03
C THR A 185 4.73 -9.61 5.27
N SER A 186 5.41 -9.90 4.15
CA SER A 186 5.18 -11.12 3.35
C SER A 186 5.70 -12.38 4.03
N ILE A 187 6.58 -12.25 5.03
CA ILE A 187 7.01 -13.36 5.88
C ILE A 187 6.05 -13.50 7.08
N VAL A 188 5.81 -12.42 7.78
CA VAL A 188 5.03 -12.44 9.04
C VAL A 188 3.53 -12.60 8.77
N GLY A 189 3.01 -11.91 7.75
CA GLY A 189 1.58 -11.87 7.45
C GLY A 189 0.96 -13.25 7.23
N PRO A 190 1.47 -14.08 6.29
CA PRO A 190 0.96 -15.42 6.06
C PRO A 190 1.02 -16.30 7.32
N LEU A 191 2.12 -16.24 8.08
CA LEU A 191 2.26 -17.02 9.32
C LEU A 191 1.18 -16.67 10.34
N VAL A 192 0.95 -15.38 10.58
CA VAL A 192 -0.08 -14.93 11.53
C VAL A 192 -1.48 -15.33 11.04
N MET A 193 -1.79 -15.08 9.77
CA MET A 193 -3.13 -15.31 9.24
C MET A 193 -3.48 -16.80 9.15
N THR A 194 -2.53 -17.63 8.70
CA THR A 194 -2.76 -19.09 8.63
C THR A 194 -2.79 -19.75 10.00
N SER A 195 -1.95 -19.29 10.95
CA SER A 195 -1.99 -19.78 12.33
C SER A 195 -3.32 -19.45 13.00
N LEU A 196 -3.83 -18.24 12.79
CA LEU A 196 -5.13 -17.82 13.31
C LEU A 196 -6.26 -18.66 12.71
N PHE A 197 -6.23 -18.90 11.39
CA PHE A 197 -7.17 -19.77 10.73
C PHE A 197 -7.11 -21.19 11.33
N SER A 198 -5.92 -21.79 11.42
CA SER A 198 -5.72 -23.13 11.96
C SER A 198 -6.21 -23.26 13.40
N TYR A 199 -5.94 -22.26 14.23
CA TYR A 199 -6.39 -22.26 15.63
C TYR A 199 -7.92 -22.29 15.72
N PHE A 200 -8.61 -21.39 15.02
CA PHE A 200 -10.06 -21.25 15.10
C PHE A 200 -10.85 -22.30 14.28
N THR A 201 -10.19 -23.10 13.46
CA THR A 201 -10.82 -24.25 12.75
C THR A 201 -10.42 -25.59 13.32
N SER A 202 -9.56 -25.61 14.36
CA SER A 202 -9.17 -26.85 15.01
C SER A 202 -10.33 -27.49 15.80
N PRO A 203 -10.36 -28.83 15.96
CA PRO A 203 -11.38 -29.52 16.78
C PRO A 203 -11.38 -29.08 18.25
N THR A 204 -10.27 -28.51 18.73
CA THR A 204 -10.10 -28.06 20.12
C THR A 204 -10.41 -26.56 20.29
N ALA A 205 -10.80 -25.87 19.24
CA ALA A 205 -11.14 -24.46 19.32
C ALA A 205 -12.39 -24.23 20.19
N PRO A 206 -12.39 -23.21 21.05
CA PRO A 206 -13.56 -22.87 21.86
C PRO A 206 -14.77 -22.44 21.01
N VAL A 207 -14.51 -21.89 19.84
CA VAL A 207 -15.52 -21.50 18.84
C VAL A 207 -14.95 -21.76 17.45
N HIS A 208 -15.67 -22.48 16.60
CA HIS A 208 -15.29 -22.66 15.21
C HIS A 208 -15.58 -21.35 14.43
N PHE A 209 -14.54 -20.64 14.02
CA PHE A 209 -14.65 -19.34 13.33
C PHE A 209 -13.57 -19.17 12.26
N SER A 210 -13.80 -19.73 11.09
CA SER A 210 -12.87 -19.63 9.96
C SER A 210 -12.65 -18.21 9.44
N GLY A 211 -13.51 -17.26 9.82
CA GLY A 211 -13.36 -15.81 9.46
C GLY A 211 -12.37 -15.02 10.31
N ALA A 212 -11.74 -15.64 11.30
CA ALA A 212 -10.82 -14.95 12.21
C ALA A 212 -9.70 -14.14 11.51
N PRO A 213 -9.05 -14.63 10.43
CA PRO A 213 -8.06 -13.84 9.70
C PRO A 213 -8.65 -12.56 9.09
N PHE A 214 -9.86 -12.62 8.54
CA PHE A 214 -10.53 -11.44 7.98
C PHE A 214 -10.93 -10.45 9.07
N LEU A 215 -11.35 -10.93 10.24
CA LEU A 215 -11.63 -10.09 11.39
C LEU A 215 -10.37 -9.36 11.86
N LEU A 216 -9.25 -10.06 12.01
CA LEU A 216 -7.97 -9.43 12.33
C LEU A 216 -7.57 -8.41 11.26
N GLY A 217 -7.70 -8.76 9.98
CA GLY A 217 -7.44 -7.86 8.86
C GLY A 217 -8.27 -6.59 8.94
N SER A 218 -9.58 -6.70 9.27
CA SER A 218 -10.46 -5.55 9.48
C SER A 218 -9.99 -4.65 10.63
N VAL A 219 -9.62 -5.23 11.76
CA VAL A 219 -9.11 -4.48 12.93
C VAL A 219 -7.81 -3.76 12.58
N LEU A 220 -6.87 -4.41 11.90
CA LEU A 220 -5.61 -3.80 11.47
C LEU A 220 -5.85 -2.63 10.50
N LEU A 221 -6.80 -2.75 9.56
CA LEU A 221 -7.18 -1.68 8.64
C LEU A 221 -7.85 -0.51 9.38
N LEU A 222 -8.67 -0.79 10.40
CA LEU A 222 -9.27 0.26 11.22
C LEU A 222 -8.21 1.02 12.01
N ILE A 223 -7.27 0.31 12.63
CA ILE A 223 -6.13 0.93 13.33
C ILE A 223 -5.30 1.76 12.35
N SER A 224 -5.04 1.23 11.14
CA SER A 224 -4.34 1.94 10.07
C SER A 224 -5.08 3.23 9.68
N ALA A 225 -6.41 3.19 9.53
CA ALA A 225 -7.24 4.36 9.21
C ALA A 225 -7.15 5.44 10.30
N ILE A 226 -7.24 5.02 11.56
CA ILE A 226 -7.12 5.92 12.73
C ILE A 226 -5.73 6.54 12.76
N LEU A 227 -4.68 5.74 12.62
CA LEU A 227 -3.30 6.21 12.61
C LEU A 227 -3.04 7.21 11.49
N ALA A 228 -3.44 6.88 10.26
CA ALA A 228 -3.31 7.77 9.12
C ALA A 228 -4.09 9.09 9.33
N TYR A 229 -5.31 9.02 9.87
CA TYR A 229 -6.10 10.21 10.16
C TYR A 229 -5.42 11.15 11.15
N TYR A 230 -4.88 10.62 12.26
CA TYR A 230 -4.21 11.45 13.26
C TYR A 230 -2.93 12.09 12.70
N VAL A 231 -2.12 11.33 11.97
CA VAL A 231 -0.85 11.84 11.39
C VAL A 231 -1.14 12.94 10.37
N LEU A 232 -2.04 12.68 9.42
CA LEU A 232 -2.38 13.66 8.38
C LEU A 232 -3.08 14.92 8.95
N ARG A 233 -3.74 14.81 10.09
CA ARG A 233 -4.32 15.95 10.78
C ARG A 233 -3.27 16.80 11.50
N GLN A 234 -2.27 16.18 12.14
CA GLN A 234 -1.18 16.88 12.81
C GLN A 234 -0.35 17.69 11.82
N GLU A 235 -0.04 17.16 10.65
CA GLU A 235 0.69 17.86 9.59
C GLU A 235 0.00 19.16 9.14
N LYS A 236 -1.33 19.21 9.21
CA LYS A 236 -2.09 20.46 8.89
C LYS A 236 -2.05 21.50 9.98
N THR A 237 -1.78 21.11 11.21
CA THR A 237 -1.81 22.00 12.37
C THR A 237 -0.43 22.62 12.65
N GLU A 238 0.63 21.93 12.26
CA GLU A 238 1.99 22.48 12.29
C GLU A 238 2.33 23.03 10.89
N PRO A 239 2.29 24.35 10.65
CA PRO A 239 2.75 24.90 9.38
C PRO A 239 4.23 24.56 9.24
N ASN A 240 4.60 23.93 8.11
CA ASN A 240 5.96 23.61 7.68
C ASN A 240 7.01 24.46 8.39
N VAL A 241 7.74 23.88 9.31
CA VAL A 241 9.11 24.34 9.55
C VAL A 241 9.83 24.03 8.24
N GLU A 242 9.96 25.04 7.37
CA GLU A 242 10.85 24.95 6.22
C GLU A 242 12.15 24.32 6.70
N PRO A 243 12.67 23.30 6.04
CA PRO A 243 14.00 22.81 6.38
C PRO A 243 14.91 24.03 6.28
N ASN A 244 15.54 24.38 7.40
CA ASN A 244 16.49 25.48 7.51
C ASN A 244 17.65 25.14 6.57
N ILE A 245 17.48 25.50 5.29
CA ILE A 245 18.53 25.44 4.29
C ILE A 245 19.39 26.65 4.65
N GLU A 246 20.38 26.46 5.53
CA GLU A 246 21.45 27.42 5.66
C GLU A 246 21.97 27.72 4.25
N PRO A 247 21.97 28.97 3.82
CA PRO A 247 22.53 29.34 2.53
C PRO A 247 24.04 29.10 2.62
N GLY A 248 24.45 27.90 2.17
CA GLY A 248 25.86 27.59 1.98
C GLY A 248 26.50 28.63 1.11
N PHE A 249 27.41 29.32 1.69
CA PHE A 249 28.43 30.23 1.14
C PHE A 249 28.61 30.17 -0.38
N GLY A 250 28.44 31.31 -1.04
CA GLY A 250 28.85 31.47 -2.42
C GLY A 250 28.17 32.70 -3.06
N GLY A 251 28.63 33.88 -2.72
CA GLY A 251 28.18 35.13 -3.33
C GLY A 251 28.36 35.13 -4.85
N ILE A 252 27.32 35.53 -5.55
CA ILE A 252 27.43 36.22 -6.82
C ILE A 252 26.47 37.41 -6.73
N LYS A 253 26.99 38.58 -6.26
CA LYS A 253 26.44 39.89 -6.56
C LYS A 253 26.66 40.15 -8.06
N GLY A 254 25.64 40.60 -8.74
CA GLY A 254 25.82 41.31 -9.99
C GLY A 254 25.13 40.63 -11.18
N PHE A 255 23.91 41.03 -11.47
CA PHE A 255 23.45 41.44 -12.80
C PHE A 255 22.05 42.06 -12.69
N VAL A 256 21.97 43.27 -12.16
CA VAL A 256 20.88 44.18 -12.48
C VAL A 256 21.21 44.75 -13.85
N ARG A 257 20.48 44.39 -14.88
CA ARG A 257 20.48 45.06 -16.17
C ARG A 257 19.43 46.16 -16.11
N GLU A 258 19.90 47.41 -16.05
CA GLU A 258 19.13 48.61 -16.35
C GLU A 258 18.56 48.48 -17.78
N ALA A 259 17.30 48.80 -17.95
CA ALA A 259 16.68 49.02 -19.24
C ALA A 259 16.98 50.50 -19.67
N PRO A 260 17.34 50.77 -20.90
CA PRO A 260 17.41 52.14 -21.42
C PRO A 260 16.05 52.66 -21.80
N GLU A 261 15.87 53.94 -21.63
CA GLU A 261 14.75 54.82 -22.01
C GLU A 261 14.29 54.69 -23.49
#